data_21628f3781d8e844ebddfeb9078004a1
#
_entry.id   21628f3781d8e844ebddfeb9078004a1
#
_cell.length_a   1.000
_cell.length_b   1.000
_cell.length_c   1.000
_cell.angle_alpha   90.00
_cell.angle_beta   90.00
_cell.angle_gamma   90.00
#
_symmetry.space_group_name_H-M   'P 1'
#
loop_
_entity.id
_entity.type
_entity.pdbx_description
1 polymer ?
#
loop_
_entity_poly.entity_id
_entity_poly.type
_entity_poly.pdbx_seq_one_letter_code
_entity_poly.pdbx_strand_id
1 'polypeptide(L)'
;MNTGQIIRIREFMDEAGKALVLDFTRGFLGGEFKNIKEALSGIDGASVDAIILSPGEAKQHVDMLCKKRVPVIIKCDWSNRLLDDQSVYPAQKFRQVPACDAAGALRLGASAAIADVVFGTPDDDTVKGMEWLRTLVRDGNDCGLPVIANIIPLGSRVSPDNFADVACLGMRTCLELGATTAAVPVVDGGAARKLVTASMNCPLLAFASSPMGTKPAGGIHAAFKAMSDAGIRAIVVDGFDPPAGIEKGIAGFAASP
;
A
#
# COMPACT_ATOMS: atom_id res chain seq x y z
N MET A 1 -2.08 8.21 17.16
CA MET A 1 -3.33 8.35 16.36
C MET A 1 -4.36 9.12 17.15
N ASN A 2 -5.11 10.04 16.52
CA ASN A 2 -6.28 10.68 17.09
C ASN A 2 -7.55 9.80 16.88
N THR A 3 -8.67 10.18 17.53
CA THR A 3 -9.92 9.40 17.45
C THR A 3 -10.41 9.18 16.02
N GLY A 4 -10.35 10.21 15.17
CA GLY A 4 -10.77 10.09 13.77
C GLY A 4 -9.94 9.07 12.99
N GLN A 5 -8.64 9.03 13.20
CA GLN A 5 -7.75 8.04 12.58
C GLN A 5 -8.03 6.62 13.09
N ILE A 6 -8.29 6.46 14.39
CA ILE A 6 -8.62 5.15 14.97
C ILE A 6 -9.92 4.60 14.36
N ILE A 7 -10.98 5.42 14.29
CA ILE A 7 -12.25 5.00 13.70
C ILE A 7 -12.04 4.56 12.24
N ARG A 8 -11.38 5.38 11.43
CA ARG A 8 -11.19 5.09 10.01
C ARG A 8 -10.32 3.87 9.73
N ILE A 9 -9.26 3.65 10.52
CA ILE A 9 -8.44 2.46 10.34
C ILE A 9 -9.24 1.19 10.66
N ARG A 10 -10.17 1.26 11.61
CA ARG A 10 -11.06 0.17 11.99
C ARG A 10 -12.16 -0.13 10.97
N GLU A 11 -12.39 0.76 10.00
CA GLU A 11 -13.28 0.48 8.87
C GLU A 11 -12.76 -0.63 7.97
N PHE A 12 -11.43 -0.82 7.89
CA PHE A 12 -10.81 -1.78 6.98
C PHE A 12 -9.78 -2.72 7.63
N MET A 13 -9.42 -2.52 8.88
CA MET A 13 -8.45 -3.36 9.59
C MET A 13 -9.02 -3.73 10.97
N ASP A 14 -9.11 -5.01 11.26
CA ASP A 14 -9.63 -5.50 12.55
C ASP A 14 -8.65 -5.23 13.71
N GLU A 15 -9.03 -5.62 14.93
CA GLU A 15 -8.18 -5.45 16.13
C GLU A 15 -6.90 -6.27 16.09
N ALA A 16 -6.90 -7.38 15.37
CA ALA A 16 -5.74 -8.22 15.17
C ALA A 16 -4.82 -7.73 14.06
N GLY A 17 -5.15 -6.60 13.40
CA GLY A 17 -4.41 -6.03 12.28
C GLY A 17 -4.61 -6.79 10.97
N LYS A 18 -5.72 -7.53 10.81
CA LYS A 18 -6.04 -8.28 9.58
C LYS A 18 -6.79 -7.38 8.60
N ALA A 19 -6.41 -7.46 7.33
CA ALA A 19 -7.13 -6.82 6.23
C ALA A 19 -6.76 -7.46 4.89
N LEU A 20 -7.73 -7.56 3.97
CA LEU A 20 -7.49 -7.78 2.55
C LEU A 20 -7.77 -6.49 1.79
N VAL A 21 -6.76 -5.96 1.15
CA VAL A 21 -6.85 -4.72 0.36
C VAL A 21 -6.54 -5.01 -1.10
N LEU A 22 -7.40 -4.55 -2.02
CA LEU A 22 -7.14 -4.64 -3.45
C LEU A 22 -6.61 -3.30 -3.99
N ASP A 23 -5.49 -3.32 -4.70
CA ASP A 23 -4.87 -2.14 -5.31
C ASP A 23 -5.24 -2.03 -6.80
N PHE A 24 -5.95 -0.98 -7.18
CA PHE A 24 -6.34 -0.67 -8.56
C PHE A 24 -5.54 0.50 -9.15
N THR A 25 -4.45 0.92 -8.51
CA THR A 25 -3.67 2.09 -8.97
C THR A 25 -2.69 1.79 -10.10
N ARG A 26 -2.57 0.53 -10.53
CA ARG A 26 -1.62 0.12 -11.58
C ARG A 26 -1.83 0.87 -12.89
N GLY A 27 -3.08 1.10 -13.31
CA GLY A 27 -3.40 1.91 -14.48
C GLY A 27 -2.94 3.36 -14.34
N PHE A 28 -3.11 3.94 -13.16
CA PHE A 28 -2.69 5.29 -12.84
C PHE A 28 -1.16 5.47 -12.81
N LEU A 29 -0.44 4.45 -12.33
CA LEU A 29 1.03 4.48 -12.18
C LEU A 29 1.76 3.96 -13.44
N GLY A 30 1.23 2.94 -14.10
CA GLY A 30 1.91 2.22 -15.18
C GLY A 30 1.32 2.43 -16.58
N GLY A 31 0.21 3.19 -16.70
CA GLY A 31 -0.45 3.43 -18.00
C GLY A 31 -1.17 2.19 -18.58
N GLU A 32 -1.36 1.13 -17.81
CA GLU A 32 -2.18 -0.01 -18.22
C GLU A 32 -3.67 0.35 -18.09
N PHE A 33 -4.35 0.49 -19.23
CA PHE A 33 -5.78 0.83 -19.27
C PHE A 33 -6.65 -0.43 -19.08
N LYS A 34 -6.70 -0.92 -17.84
CA LYS A 34 -7.62 -2.00 -17.46
C LYS A 34 -9.00 -1.45 -17.10
N ASN A 35 -10.05 -2.24 -17.35
CA ASN A 35 -11.42 -1.83 -17.03
C ASN A 35 -11.71 -1.95 -15.54
N ILE A 36 -11.47 -0.87 -14.79
CA ILE A 36 -11.73 -0.82 -13.34
C ILE A 36 -13.20 -1.10 -13.02
N LYS A 37 -14.14 -0.62 -13.85
CA LYS A 37 -15.56 -0.87 -13.63
C LYS A 37 -15.91 -2.35 -13.64
N GLU A 38 -15.31 -3.11 -14.55
CA GLU A 38 -15.49 -4.56 -14.63
C GLU A 38 -14.88 -5.25 -13.41
N ALA A 39 -13.64 -4.91 -13.08
CA ALA A 39 -12.94 -5.43 -11.90
C ALA A 39 -13.70 -5.13 -10.60
N LEU A 40 -14.13 -3.88 -10.39
CA LEU A 40 -14.96 -3.52 -9.24
C LEU A 40 -16.30 -4.24 -9.21
N SER A 41 -16.92 -4.53 -10.37
CA SER A 41 -18.19 -5.26 -10.43
C SER A 41 -18.06 -6.68 -9.90
N GLY A 42 -16.91 -7.32 -10.15
CA GLY A 42 -16.60 -8.69 -9.70
C GLY A 42 -16.28 -8.81 -8.20
N ILE A 43 -16.02 -7.71 -7.50
CA ILE A 43 -15.72 -7.75 -6.07
C ILE A 43 -17.00 -8.05 -5.27
N ASP A 44 -16.96 -9.09 -4.45
CA ASP A 44 -17.89 -9.24 -3.34
C ASP A 44 -17.42 -8.35 -2.16
N GLY A 45 -18.21 -7.33 -1.83
CA GLY A 45 -17.87 -6.40 -0.75
C GLY A 45 -17.70 -7.05 0.63
N ALA A 46 -18.21 -8.28 0.81
CA ALA A 46 -18.03 -9.04 2.06
C ALA A 46 -16.67 -9.79 2.11
N SER A 47 -15.98 -9.92 0.98
CA SER A 47 -14.71 -10.66 0.88
C SER A 47 -13.47 -9.78 0.85
N VAL A 48 -13.63 -8.45 0.84
CA VAL A 48 -12.55 -7.45 0.72
C VAL A 48 -12.75 -6.34 1.75
N ASP A 49 -11.72 -6.04 2.51
CA ASP A 49 -11.79 -5.07 3.60
C ASP A 49 -11.57 -3.62 3.12
N ALA A 50 -10.79 -3.39 2.07
CA ALA A 50 -10.64 -2.09 1.43
C ALA A 50 -10.15 -2.18 -0.02
N ILE A 51 -10.26 -1.06 -0.74
CA ILE A 51 -9.69 -0.90 -2.08
C ILE A 51 -8.84 0.36 -2.16
N ILE A 52 -7.74 0.31 -2.92
CA ILE A 52 -6.90 1.47 -3.21
C ILE A 52 -7.24 1.98 -4.61
N LEU A 53 -7.60 3.26 -4.70
CA LEU A 53 -7.96 3.93 -5.96
C LEU A 53 -7.16 5.23 -6.13
N SER A 54 -6.96 5.65 -7.38
CA SER A 54 -6.57 7.02 -7.67
C SER A 54 -7.72 8.00 -7.38
N PRO A 55 -7.45 9.30 -7.20
CA PRO A 55 -8.49 10.30 -6.99
C PRO A 55 -9.50 10.37 -8.16
N GLY A 56 -9.03 10.15 -9.39
CA GLY A 56 -9.86 10.13 -10.59
C GLY A 56 -10.82 8.94 -10.62
N GLU A 57 -10.32 7.74 -10.34
CA GLU A 57 -11.13 6.52 -10.30
C GLU A 57 -12.18 6.54 -9.20
N ALA A 58 -11.82 7.08 -8.02
CA ALA A 58 -12.78 7.24 -6.92
C ALA A 58 -13.97 8.13 -7.32
N LYS A 59 -13.71 9.24 -8.04
CA LYS A 59 -14.77 10.12 -8.55
C LYS A 59 -15.63 9.44 -9.62
N GLN A 60 -14.98 8.74 -10.55
CA GLN A 60 -15.67 8.14 -11.70
C GLN A 60 -16.58 6.98 -11.29
N HIS A 61 -16.25 6.27 -10.21
CA HIS A 61 -16.94 5.05 -9.79
C HIS A 61 -17.74 5.21 -8.48
N VAL A 62 -18.10 6.44 -8.10
CA VAL A 62 -18.78 6.75 -6.83
C VAL A 62 -20.04 5.92 -6.60
N ASP A 63 -20.88 5.74 -7.63
CA ASP A 63 -22.13 4.95 -7.50
C ASP A 63 -21.88 3.48 -7.13
N MET A 64 -20.78 2.91 -7.64
CA MET A 64 -20.39 1.54 -7.30
C MET A 64 -19.84 1.46 -5.88
N LEU A 65 -19.02 2.41 -5.50
CA LEU A 65 -18.45 2.50 -4.15
C LEU A 65 -19.56 2.62 -3.10
N CYS A 66 -20.55 3.49 -3.34
CA CYS A 66 -21.73 3.63 -2.48
C CYS A 66 -22.54 2.34 -2.35
N LYS A 67 -22.70 1.59 -3.44
CA LYS A 67 -23.45 0.32 -3.43
C LYS A 67 -22.72 -0.80 -2.70
N LYS A 68 -21.41 -0.91 -2.91
CA LYS A 68 -20.59 -1.99 -2.34
C LYS A 68 -20.19 -1.73 -0.90
N ARG A 69 -20.16 -0.46 -0.46
CA ARG A 69 -19.78 -0.03 0.89
C ARG A 69 -18.39 -0.53 1.33
N VAL A 70 -17.48 -0.72 0.37
CA VAL A 70 -16.10 -1.10 0.65
C VAL A 70 -15.32 0.16 1.02
N PRO A 71 -14.57 0.18 2.13
CA PRO A 71 -13.69 1.28 2.50
C PRO A 71 -12.70 1.61 1.39
N VAL A 72 -12.47 2.91 1.16
CA VAL A 72 -11.59 3.38 0.08
C VAL A 72 -10.33 4.00 0.65
N ILE A 73 -9.19 3.57 0.15
CA ILE A 73 -7.88 4.17 0.42
C ILE A 73 -7.49 4.97 -0.83
N ILE A 74 -7.23 6.27 -0.68
CA ILE A 74 -6.87 7.12 -1.80
C ILE A 74 -5.36 7.20 -1.97
N LYS A 75 -4.89 6.88 -3.19
CA LYS A 75 -3.51 7.06 -3.60
C LYS A 75 -3.22 8.55 -3.80
N CYS A 76 -2.44 9.14 -2.91
CA CYS A 76 -2.23 10.58 -2.82
C CYS A 76 -1.01 11.11 -3.60
N ASP A 77 -0.26 10.21 -4.24
CA ASP A 77 0.86 10.57 -5.12
C ASP A 77 0.80 9.80 -6.43
N TRP A 78 1.42 10.35 -7.44
CA TRP A 78 1.77 9.66 -8.69
C TRP A 78 3.28 9.55 -8.80
N SER A 79 3.76 8.41 -9.29
CA SER A 79 5.16 8.23 -9.67
C SER A 79 5.28 7.41 -10.94
N ASN A 80 6.38 7.59 -11.65
CA ASN A 80 6.70 6.83 -12.86
C ASN A 80 7.44 5.52 -12.57
N ARG A 81 7.34 4.99 -11.34
CA ARG A 81 8.08 3.79 -10.90
C ARG A 81 7.74 2.50 -11.66
N LEU A 82 6.58 2.46 -12.31
CA LEU A 82 6.12 1.33 -13.12
C LEU A 82 6.33 1.55 -14.63
N LEU A 83 6.90 2.69 -15.05
CA LEU A 83 7.20 2.99 -16.45
C LEU A 83 8.63 2.52 -16.76
N ASP A 84 8.73 1.29 -17.23
CA ASP A 84 9.97 0.65 -17.67
C ASP A 84 10.22 0.87 -19.18
N ASP A 85 11.26 0.25 -19.71
CA ASP A 85 11.65 0.37 -21.13
C ASP A 85 10.60 -0.20 -22.11
N GLN A 86 9.66 -1.02 -21.62
CA GLN A 86 8.57 -1.59 -22.42
C GLN A 86 7.29 -0.75 -22.37
N SER A 87 7.26 0.26 -21.52
CA SER A 87 6.12 1.15 -21.37
C SER A 87 5.95 2.07 -22.57
N VAL A 88 4.71 2.49 -22.85
CA VAL A 88 4.38 3.45 -23.94
C VAL A 88 5.17 4.76 -23.78
N TYR A 89 5.49 5.13 -22.55
CA TYR A 89 6.30 6.29 -22.21
C TYR A 89 7.34 5.89 -21.16
N PRO A 90 8.51 5.36 -21.59
CA PRO A 90 9.55 4.90 -20.68
C PRO A 90 10.10 6.02 -19.79
N ALA A 91 10.27 5.74 -18.53
CA ALA A 91 10.84 6.68 -17.58
C ALA A 91 12.37 6.69 -17.67
N GLN A 92 12.98 7.83 -17.91
CA GLN A 92 14.44 8.00 -17.90
C GLN A 92 15.01 8.20 -16.49
N LYS A 93 14.22 8.80 -15.60
CA LYS A 93 14.57 9.06 -14.20
C LYS A 93 13.32 8.93 -13.34
N PHE A 94 13.49 8.50 -12.10
CA PHE A 94 12.42 8.50 -11.14
C PHE A 94 11.83 9.91 -10.96
N ARG A 95 10.51 10.00 -10.94
CA ARG A 95 9.76 11.22 -10.66
C ARG A 95 8.53 10.88 -9.84
N GLN A 96 8.23 11.74 -8.88
CA GLN A 96 7.06 11.62 -8.02
C GLN A 96 6.45 13.00 -7.80
N VAL A 97 5.13 13.07 -7.81
CA VAL A 97 4.37 14.30 -7.56
C VAL A 97 3.15 14.01 -6.68
N PRO A 98 2.75 14.97 -5.83
CA PRO A 98 1.47 14.92 -5.15
C PRO A 98 0.31 14.85 -6.13
N ALA A 99 -0.65 13.96 -5.90
CA ALA A 99 -1.88 13.83 -6.69
C ALA A 99 -3.12 14.27 -5.93
N CYS A 100 -3.09 14.18 -4.59
CA CYS A 100 -4.21 14.56 -3.73
C CYS A 100 -3.70 14.85 -2.32
N ASP A 101 -4.16 15.92 -1.69
CA ASP A 101 -3.90 16.21 -0.28
C ASP A 101 -4.86 15.43 0.64
N ALA A 102 -4.62 15.46 1.94
CA ALA A 102 -5.44 14.72 2.92
C ALA A 102 -6.91 15.20 2.92
N ALA A 103 -7.15 16.51 2.81
CA ALA A 103 -8.49 17.07 2.74
C ALA A 103 -9.21 16.67 1.44
N GLY A 104 -8.49 16.60 0.33
CA GLY A 104 -8.99 16.09 -0.95
C GLY A 104 -9.37 14.62 -0.87
N ALA A 105 -8.52 13.79 -0.28
CA ALA A 105 -8.81 12.38 -0.05
C ALA A 105 -10.05 12.20 0.83
N LEU A 106 -10.16 12.98 1.91
CA LEU A 106 -11.32 12.94 2.80
C LEU A 106 -12.63 13.32 2.08
N ARG A 107 -12.61 14.36 1.21
CA ARG A 107 -13.75 14.73 0.37
C ARG A 107 -14.17 13.65 -0.63
N LEU A 108 -13.25 12.75 -0.98
CA LEU A 108 -13.51 11.56 -1.81
C LEU A 108 -14.05 10.37 -0.99
N GLY A 109 -14.29 10.54 0.32
CA GLY A 109 -14.78 9.49 1.20
C GLY A 109 -13.71 8.51 1.66
N ALA A 110 -12.43 8.92 1.67
CA ALA A 110 -11.34 8.04 2.06
C ALA A 110 -11.39 7.62 3.53
N SER A 111 -11.18 6.33 3.77
CA SER A 111 -10.88 5.76 5.09
C SER A 111 -9.40 5.90 5.44
N ALA A 112 -8.51 6.01 4.43
CA ALA A 112 -7.09 6.32 4.59
C ALA A 112 -6.51 6.97 3.33
N ALA A 113 -5.39 7.66 3.48
CA ALA A 113 -4.52 8.08 2.39
C ALA A 113 -3.30 7.15 2.31
N ILE A 114 -2.81 6.85 1.09
CA ILE A 114 -1.57 6.11 0.88
C ILE A 114 -0.65 6.87 -0.05
N ALA A 115 0.65 6.93 0.28
CA ALA A 115 1.68 7.54 -0.55
C ALA A 115 2.92 6.65 -0.62
N ASP A 116 3.53 6.57 -1.81
CA ASP A 116 4.80 5.87 -2.00
C ASP A 116 5.95 6.68 -1.40
N VAL A 117 6.89 5.98 -0.76
CA VAL A 117 8.19 6.56 -0.38
C VAL A 117 9.28 5.63 -0.89
N VAL A 118 10.05 6.13 -1.85
CA VAL A 118 11.05 5.33 -2.56
C VAL A 118 12.41 5.48 -1.89
N PHE A 119 13.02 4.36 -1.54
CA PHE A 119 14.36 4.27 -0.96
C PHE A 119 15.30 3.55 -1.91
N GLY A 120 16.46 4.16 -2.21
CA GLY A 120 17.49 3.62 -3.10
C GLY A 120 17.68 4.39 -4.40
N THR A 121 16.85 5.41 -4.65
CA THR A 121 17.04 6.44 -5.68
C THR A 121 18.09 7.47 -5.21
N PRO A 122 18.50 8.44 -6.05
CA PRO A 122 19.30 9.58 -5.60
C PRO A 122 18.67 10.26 -4.37
N ASP A 123 19.50 10.77 -3.47
CA ASP A 123 19.07 11.31 -2.16
C ASP A 123 17.98 12.38 -2.28
N ASP A 124 18.07 13.28 -3.25
CA ASP A 124 17.08 14.34 -3.48
C ASP A 124 15.67 13.79 -3.75
N ASP A 125 15.56 12.68 -4.48
CA ASP A 125 14.25 12.09 -4.79
C ASP A 125 13.65 11.42 -3.55
N THR A 126 14.47 10.72 -2.75
CA THR A 126 14.05 10.13 -1.47
C THR A 126 13.62 11.21 -0.48
N VAL A 127 14.40 12.29 -0.35
CA VAL A 127 14.09 13.43 0.54
C VAL A 127 12.77 14.08 0.16
N LYS A 128 12.54 14.37 -1.12
CA LYS A 128 11.25 14.93 -1.61
C LYS A 128 10.06 14.04 -1.27
N GLY A 129 10.21 12.73 -1.41
CA GLY A 129 9.18 11.76 -1.02
C GLY A 129 8.87 11.84 0.48
N MET A 130 9.89 11.96 1.33
CA MET A 130 9.73 12.12 2.77
C MET A 130 9.11 13.48 3.16
N GLU A 131 9.49 14.58 2.51
CA GLU A 131 8.88 15.90 2.71
C GLU A 131 7.40 15.90 2.35
N TRP A 132 7.04 15.25 1.24
CA TRP A 132 5.66 15.06 0.86
C TRP A 132 4.89 14.20 1.87
N LEU A 133 5.44 13.06 2.28
CA LEU A 133 4.83 12.21 3.32
C LEU A 133 4.60 13.01 4.60
N ARG A 134 5.59 13.79 5.05
CA ARG A 134 5.48 14.61 6.27
C ARG A 134 4.36 15.63 6.16
N THR A 135 4.18 16.24 4.99
CA THR A 135 3.08 17.17 4.71
C THR A 135 1.74 16.45 4.79
N LEU A 136 1.61 15.32 4.09
CA LEU A 136 0.39 14.51 4.07
C LEU A 136 0.01 14.01 5.48
N VAL A 137 1.00 13.61 6.28
CA VAL A 137 0.81 13.18 7.69
C VAL A 137 0.30 14.33 8.55
N ARG A 138 0.88 15.52 8.44
CA ARG A 138 0.42 16.71 9.18
C ARG A 138 -1.03 17.01 8.85
N ASP A 139 -1.36 17.11 7.57
CA ASP A 139 -2.70 17.45 7.09
C ASP A 139 -3.70 16.33 7.42
N GLY A 140 -3.26 15.08 7.39
CA GLY A 140 -4.05 13.91 7.83
C GLY A 140 -4.36 13.94 9.34
N ASN A 141 -3.39 14.35 10.17
CA ASN A 141 -3.61 14.53 11.60
C ASN A 141 -4.64 15.62 11.88
N ASP A 142 -4.60 16.72 11.13
CA ASP A 142 -5.52 17.85 11.30
C ASP A 142 -6.98 17.48 10.97
N CYS A 143 -7.19 16.60 9.97
CA CYS A 143 -8.53 16.18 9.55
C CYS A 143 -8.94 14.76 10.02
N GLY A 144 -8.09 14.08 10.80
CA GLY A 144 -8.36 12.75 11.33
C GLY A 144 -8.29 11.63 10.28
N LEU A 145 -7.55 11.82 9.19
CA LEU A 145 -7.34 10.81 8.14
C LEU A 145 -6.05 10.02 8.41
N PRO A 146 -6.09 8.67 8.51
CA PRO A 146 -4.87 7.86 8.60
C PRO A 146 -4.03 7.99 7.33
N VAL A 147 -2.69 8.02 7.49
CA VAL A 147 -1.75 8.03 6.39
C VAL A 147 -0.92 6.76 6.40
N ILE A 148 -0.95 6.03 5.30
CA ILE A 148 -0.18 4.81 5.05
C ILE A 148 1.05 5.18 4.23
N ALA A 149 2.25 4.94 4.75
CA ALA A 149 3.48 5.05 3.97
C ALA A 149 3.73 3.74 3.22
N ASN A 150 3.70 3.75 1.89
CA ASN A 150 4.05 2.58 1.08
C ASN A 150 5.55 2.59 0.79
N ILE A 151 6.27 1.66 1.37
CA ILE A 151 7.73 1.60 1.32
C ILE A 151 8.18 0.87 0.07
N ILE A 152 8.90 1.57 -0.80
CA ILE A 152 9.35 1.06 -2.10
C ILE A 152 10.89 1.05 -2.15
N PRO A 153 11.55 -0.08 -1.82
CA PRO A 153 12.97 -0.24 -2.08
C PRO A 153 13.19 -0.34 -3.60
N LEU A 154 13.75 0.70 -4.22
CA LEU A 154 13.91 0.80 -5.67
C LEU A 154 15.09 1.72 -6.01
N GLY A 155 15.91 1.34 -6.97
CA GLY A 155 16.99 2.15 -7.49
C GLY A 155 18.34 1.45 -7.41
N SER A 156 19.41 2.13 -7.86
CA SER A 156 20.75 1.56 -8.01
C SER A 156 21.42 1.19 -6.69
N ARG A 157 20.92 1.66 -5.56
CA ARG A 157 21.44 1.35 -4.22
C ARG A 157 20.75 0.15 -3.57
N VAL A 158 19.75 -0.43 -4.23
CA VAL A 158 19.02 -1.60 -3.75
C VAL A 158 19.47 -2.83 -4.51
N SER A 159 19.84 -3.87 -3.77
CA SER A 159 20.19 -5.19 -4.29
C SER A 159 19.37 -6.26 -3.55
N PRO A 160 19.30 -7.50 -4.05
CA PRO A 160 18.66 -8.58 -3.31
C PRO A 160 19.19 -8.75 -1.89
N ASP A 161 20.48 -8.51 -1.65
CA ASP A 161 21.14 -8.71 -0.36
C ASP A 161 20.73 -7.67 0.68
N ASN A 162 20.45 -6.42 0.26
CA ASN A 162 20.08 -5.33 1.18
C ASN A 162 18.60 -4.93 1.11
N PHE A 163 17.79 -5.58 0.25
CA PHE A 163 16.40 -5.22 0.00
C PHE A 163 15.56 -5.12 1.27
N ALA A 164 15.66 -6.15 2.12
CA ALA A 164 14.92 -6.21 3.38
C ALA A 164 15.39 -5.15 4.39
N ASP A 165 16.68 -4.87 4.43
CA ASP A 165 17.24 -3.86 5.33
C ASP A 165 16.85 -2.45 4.89
N VAL A 166 16.81 -2.18 3.58
CA VAL A 166 16.30 -0.92 3.02
C VAL A 166 14.81 -0.77 3.31
N ALA A 167 14.01 -1.85 3.16
CA ALA A 167 12.60 -1.83 3.53
C ALA A 167 12.41 -1.52 5.02
N CYS A 168 13.21 -2.13 5.90
CA CYS A 168 13.16 -1.91 7.33
C CYS A 168 13.54 -0.46 7.70
N LEU A 169 14.61 0.07 7.13
CA LEU A 169 15.03 1.46 7.31
C LEU A 169 13.93 2.43 6.85
N GLY A 170 13.41 2.22 5.64
CA GLY A 170 12.37 3.07 5.07
C GLY A 170 11.10 3.09 5.90
N MET A 171 10.63 1.91 6.30
CA MET A 171 9.47 1.77 7.18
C MET A 171 9.68 2.53 8.50
N ARG A 172 10.80 2.28 9.19
CA ARG A 172 11.10 2.95 10.46
C ARG A 172 11.15 4.46 10.29
N THR A 173 11.83 4.96 9.26
CA THR A 173 11.90 6.40 8.96
C THR A 173 10.51 6.99 8.77
N CYS A 174 9.64 6.35 7.97
CA CYS A 174 8.30 6.87 7.70
C CYS A 174 7.40 6.87 8.94
N LEU A 175 7.50 5.86 9.81
CA LEU A 175 6.77 5.81 11.06
C LEU A 175 7.25 6.91 12.04
N GLU A 176 8.57 7.18 12.11
CA GLU A 176 9.12 8.30 12.88
C GLU A 176 8.68 9.67 12.33
N LEU A 177 8.45 9.79 11.01
CA LEU A 177 7.85 10.98 10.40
C LEU A 177 6.36 11.13 10.71
N GLY A 178 5.75 10.14 11.38
CA GLY A 178 4.38 10.18 11.88
C GLY A 178 3.36 9.47 11.01
N ALA A 179 3.78 8.66 10.02
CA ALA A 179 2.83 7.81 9.30
C ALA A 179 2.04 6.92 10.28
N THR A 180 0.75 6.76 10.05
CA THR A 180 -0.14 6.00 10.93
C THR A 180 0.18 4.51 10.90
N THR A 181 0.53 4.02 9.72
CA THR A 181 0.95 2.65 9.43
C THR A 181 1.82 2.63 8.18
N ALA A 182 2.43 1.49 7.87
CA ALA A 182 3.23 1.31 6.67
C ALA A 182 2.81 0.06 5.89
N ALA A 183 2.81 0.20 4.55
CA ALA A 183 2.79 -0.93 3.65
C ALA A 183 4.24 -1.27 3.26
N VAL A 184 4.63 -2.52 3.44
CA VAL A 184 5.99 -2.99 3.22
C VAL A 184 6.01 -4.08 2.14
N PRO A 185 7.09 -4.20 1.36
CA PRO A 185 7.18 -5.27 0.39
C PRO A 185 7.16 -6.63 1.06
N VAL A 186 6.67 -7.63 0.34
CA VAL A 186 6.74 -9.02 0.80
C VAL A 186 8.20 -9.47 0.85
N VAL A 187 8.61 -10.02 2.00
CA VAL A 187 9.96 -10.53 2.28
C VAL A 187 9.88 -11.92 2.93
N ASP A 188 11.01 -12.57 3.14
CA ASP A 188 11.07 -13.82 3.88
C ASP A 188 10.72 -13.66 5.38
N GLY A 189 10.46 -14.79 6.06
CA GLY A 189 10.04 -14.77 7.47
C GLY A 189 11.09 -14.21 8.44
N GLY A 190 12.37 -14.27 8.10
CA GLY A 190 13.45 -13.69 8.91
C GLY A 190 13.41 -12.14 8.83
N ALA A 191 13.31 -11.62 7.61
CA ALA A 191 13.16 -10.20 7.36
C ALA A 191 11.81 -9.66 7.86
N ALA A 192 10.72 -10.42 7.72
CA ALA A 192 9.42 -10.03 8.26
C ALA A 192 9.44 -9.81 9.77
N ARG A 193 10.12 -10.68 10.53
CA ARG A 193 10.31 -10.49 11.99
C ARG A 193 11.11 -9.22 12.31
N LYS A 194 12.14 -8.86 11.50
CA LYS A 194 12.85 -7.58 11.66
C LYS A 194 11.91 -6.38 11.46
N LEU A 195 11.05 -6.42 10.41
CA LEU A 195 10.06 -5.38 10.14
C LEU A 195 9.11 -5.22 11.34
N VAL A 196 8.54 -6.30 11.86
CA VAL A 196 7.65 -6.24 13.03
C VAL A 196 8.36 -5.68 14.25
N THR A 197 9.58 -6.10 14.54
CA THR A 197 10.37 -5.56 15.67
C THR A 197 10.61 -4.06 15.52
N ALA A 198 10.86 -3.58 14.29
CA ALA A 198 11.14 -2.18 14.02
C ALA A 198 9.87 -1.31 13.87
N SER A 199 8.67 -1.90 13.83
CA SER A 199 7.40 -1.21 13.51
C SER A 199 6.86 -0.31 14.63
N MET A 200 7.50 -0.26 15.80
CA MET A 200 7.01 0.51 16.97
C MET A 200 5.58 0.14 17.39
N ASN A 201 5.22 -1.14 17.25
CA ASN A 201 3.86 -1.66 17.47
C ASN A 201 2.77 -1.08 16.53
N CYS A 202 3.18 -0.43 15.44
CA CYS A 202 2.24 -0.04 14.40
C CYS A 202 1.86 -1.28 13.57
N PRO A 203 0.58 -1.46 13.19
CA PRO A 203 0.19 -2.51 12.27
C PRO A 203 0.86 -2.28 10.91
N LEU A 204 1.21 -3.35 10.22
CA LEU A 204 1.84 -3.31 8.91
C LEU A 204 0.96 -4.00 7.87
N LEU A 205 1.02 -3.53 6.62
CA LEU A 205 0.43 -4.17 5.45
C LEU A 205 1.54 -4.79 4.60
N ALA A 206 1.38 -6.04 4.18
CA ALA A 206 2.28 -6.69 3.21
C ALA A 206 1.82 -6.36 1.78
N PHE A 207 2.66 -5.70 0.98
CA PHE A 207 2.35 -5.31 -0.39
C PHE A 207 2.92 -6.32 -1.39
N ALA A 208 2.05 -6.99 -2.15
CA ALA A 208 2.43 -8.10 -3.04
C ALA A 208 3.23 -7.69 -4.27
N SER A 209 3.11 -6.46 -4.74
CA SER A 209 3.86 -5.98 -5.89
C SER A 209 5.27 -5.57 -5.49
N SER A 210 6.23 -6.48 -5.62
CA SER A 210 7.64 -6.10 -5.52
C SER A 210 8.06 -5.32 -6.75
N PRO A 211 8.61 -4.09 -6.61
CA PRO A 211 9.15 -3.33 -7.73
C PRO A 211 10.35 -4.01 -8.42
N MET A 212 11.00 -4.94 -7.74
CA MET A 212 12.16 -5.68 -8.25
C MET A 212 11.81 -6.97 -9.01
N GLY A 213 10.51 -7.27 -9.21
CA GLY A 213 10.09 -8.48 -9.93
C GLY A 213 10.53 -9.80 -9.29
N THR A 214 11.08 -9.77 -8.07
CA THR A 214 11.49 -10.97 -7.34
C THR A 214 10.24 -11.71 -6.87
N LYS A 215 9.92 -12.80 -7.55
CA LYS A 215 8.90 -13.73 -7.03
C LYS A 215 9.46 -14.33 -5.74
N PRO A 216 8.72 -14.26 -4.62
CA PRO A 216 9.16 -14.86 -3.38
C PRO A 216 9.45 -16.35 -3.57
N ALA A 217 10.50 -16.85 -2.92
CA ALA A 217 10.78 -18.28 -2.90
C ALA A 217 9.55 -19.04 -2.37
N GLY A 218 9.05 -20.03 -3.11
CA GLY A 218 7.84 -20.76 -2.75
C GLY A 218 6.51 -20.10 -3.19
N GLY A 219 6.58 -18.97 -3.92
CA GLY A 219 5.40 -18.27 -4.43
C GLY A 219 4.75 -17.32 -3.43
N ILE A 220 3.78 -16.55 -3.91
CA ILE A 220 3.15 -15.46 -3.15
C ILE A 220 2.41 -15.94 -1.89
N HIS A 221 1.77 -17.11 -1.93
CA HIS A 221 1.06 -17.67 -0.77
C HIS A 221 2.01 -18.07 0.36
N ALA A 222 3.14 -18.68 0.04
CA ALA A 222 4.15 -19.03 1.04
C ALA A 222 4.76 -17.79 1.68
N ALA A 223 4.98 -16.73 0.89
CA ALA A 223 5.48 -15.46 1.36
C ALA A 223 4.47 -14.75 2.29
N PHE A 224 3.20 -14.70 1.92
CA PHE A 224 2.17 -14.15 2.80
C PHE A 224 2.05 -14.94 4.11
N LYS A 225 2.12 -16.28 4.02
CA LYS A 225 2.14 -17.10 5.24
C LYS A 225 3.32 -16.72 6.13
N ALA A 226 4.51 -16.59 5.59
CA ALA A 226 5.69 -16.17 6.36
C ALA A 226 5.55 -14.77 6.98
N MET A 227 4.94 -13.81 6.26
CA MET A 227 4.63 -12.47 6.77
C MET A 227 3.62 -12.54 7.93
N SER A 228 2.56 -13.35 7.78
CA SER A 228 1.54 -13.54 8.82
C SER A 228 2.09 -14.24 10.06
N ASP A 229 2.88 -15.29 9.89
CA ASP A 229 3.55 -16.01 10.98
C ASP A 229 4.50 -15.07 11.75
N ALA A 230 5.01 -14.02 11.11
CA ALA A 230 5.79 -12.96 11.73
C ALA A 230 4.94 -11.87 12.42
N GLY A 231 3.63 -11.81 12.17
CA GLY A 231 2.71 -10.83 12.76
C GLY A 231 2.20 -9.75 11.80
N ILE A 232 2.55 -9.78 10.50
CA ILE A 232 2.02 -8.86 9.48
C ILE A 232 0.81 -9.52 8.83
N ARG A 233 -0.40 -9.09 9.22
CA ARG A 233 -1.66 -9.78 8.90
C ARG A 233 -2.54 -9.08 7.88
N ALA A 234 -2.22 -7.84 7.51
CA ALA A 234 -2.88 -7.16 6.42
C ALA A 234 -2.11 -7.35 5.11
N ILE A 235 -2.84 -7.56 4.02
CA ILE A 235 -2.29 -7.89 2.71
C ILE A 235 -2.86 -6.95 1.67
N VAL A 236 -1.99 -6.42 0.81
CA VAL A 236 -2.37 -5.63 -0.38
C VAL A 236 -1.98 -6.40 -1.63
N VAL A 237 -2.94 -6.65 -2.50
CA VAL A 237 -2.73 -7.37 -3.76
C VAL A 237 -3.25 -6.58 -4.96
N ASP A 238 -2.74 -6.91 -6.16
CA ASP A 238 -3.25 -6.34 -7.42
C ASP A 238 -4.74 -6.68 -7.59
N GLY A 239 -5.58 -5.65 -7.69
CA GLY A 239 -7.03 -5.80 -7.83
C GLY A 239 -7.47 -6.27 -9.21
N PHE A 240 -6.62 -6.14 -10.24
CA PHE A 240 -6.91 -6.59 -11.60
C PHE A 240 -6.52 -8.06 -11.84
N ASP A 241 -5.60 -8.58 -11.07
CA ASP A 241 -5.10 -9.95 -11.17
C ASP A 241 -4.76 -10.50 -9.78
N PRO A 242 -5.77 -10.62 -8.90
CA PRO A 242 -5.53 -11.13 -7.56
C PRO A 242 -5.08 -12.60 -7.65
N PRO A 243 -4.08 -13.03 -6.87
CA PRO A 243 -3.63 -14.40 -6.88
C PRO A 243 -4.78 -15.37 -6.61
N ALA A 244 -4.92 -16.41 -7.46
CA ALA A 244 -6.00 -17.39 -7.35
C ALA A 244 -6.06 -18.00 -5.95
N GLY A 245 -7.24 -18.03 -5.34
CA GLY A 245 -7.45 -18.59 -4.01
C GLY A 245 -6.97 -17.72 -2.84
N ILE A 246 -6.64 -16.43 -3.10
CA ILE A 246 -6.25 -15.52 -2.03
C ILE A 246 -7.36 -15.36 -0.98
N GLU A 247 -8.62 -15.39 -1.40
CA GLU A 247 -9.80 -15.41 -0.52
C GLU A 247 -9.79 -16.61 0.45
N LYS A 248 -9.38 -17.79 -0.05
CA LYS A 248 -9.23 -19.01 0.77
C LYS A 248 -7.97 -18.96 1.63
N GLY A 249 -6.91 -18.33 1.14
CA GLY A 249 -5.69 -18.06 1.89
C GLY A 249 -5.98 -17.18 3.10
N ILE A 250 -6.82 -16.15 2.92
CA ILE A 250 -7.23 -15.24 4.00
C ILE A 250 -8.15 -15.94 5.01
N ALA A 251 -9.07 -16.83 4.58
CA ALA A 251 -9.82 -17.66 5.50
C ALA A 251 -8.89 -18.56 6.36
N GLY A 252 -7.79 -19.05 5.80
CA GLY A 252 -6.71 -19.70 6.54
C GLY A 252 -5.94 -18.76 7.46
N PHE A 253 -5.77 -17.48 7.07
CA PHE A 253 -5.21 -16.42 7.90
C PHE A 253 -6.17 -15.98 9.02
N ALA A 254 -7.48 -16.03 8.78
CA ALA A 254 -8.50 -15.73 9.77
C ALA A 254 -8.62 -16.83 10.86
N ALA A 255 -8.24 -18.06 10.53
CA ALA A 255 -8.37 -19.21 11.42
C ALA A 255 -7.13 -19.50 12.30
N SER A 256 -6.04 -18.74 12.17
CA SER A 256 -4.90 -18.85 13.09
C SER A 256 -5.17 -18.01 14.34
N PRO A 257 -5.13 -18.64 15.55
CA PRO A 257 -5.41 -17.97 16.83
C PRO A 257 -4.39 -16.87 17.15
#